data_16452455edbafa742145bb7e49dad6f8
#
_entry.id   16452455edbafa742145bb7e49dad6f8
#
_cell.length_a   1.000
_cell.length_b   1.000
_cell.length_c   1.000
_cell.angle_alpha   90.00
_cell.angle_beta   90.00
_cell.angle_gamma   90.00
#
_symmetry.space_group_name_H-M   'P 1'
#
loop_
_entity.id
_entity.type
_entity.pdbx_description
1 polymer ?
#
loop_
_entity_poly.entity_id
_entity_poly.type
_entity_poly.pdbx_seq_one_letter_code
_entity_poly.pdbx_strand_id
1 'polypeptide(L)'
;VELGLSPNTKQAYVRDIELFQENADKDLRQIKRSDIISYMQYLKNKGYAPTSIARRLAALKSFYRFMNAEGYIPFDPAQVIEAGTKGTRLPRVLNLNEVEKLLATPDTATDEGYRDRTMLELLYATGMRVSEMVNLNVSNLNLNMKYVIAFGKGSKERIIPLGKTAVSFLDTYINVVRPRALHANNSEERHLFLSVYGKGLTRQRFWQIIKDYGQKAGIRKELSPHILRHSFATHLLDNGADLRSVQELLGHSDISTTQIYTHLTNKRLRLIYDKAHPRA
;
A
#
# COMPACT_ATOMS: atom_id res chain seq x y z
N VAL A 1 -2.06 -23.42 -10.53
CA VAL A 1 -1.03 -22.36 -10.60
C VAL A 1 -0.59 -22.01 -9.18
N GLU A 2 0.42 -22.69 -8.69
CA GLU A 2 0.88 -22.65 -7.29
C GLU A 2 1.96 -21.59 -7.03
N LEU A 3 1.93 -20.47 -7.74
CA LEU A 3 2.91 -19.39 -7.57
C LEU A 3 2.66 -18.52 -6.32
N GLY A 4 1.84 -18.95 -5.33
CA GLY A 4 1.59 -18.16 -4.12
C GLY A 4 1.08 -16.73 -4.38
N LEU A 5 0.48 -16.47 -5.54
CA LEU A 5 -0.02 -15.15 -5.94
C LEU A 5 -1.21 -14.74 -5.07
N SER A 6 -1.28 -13.45 -4.71
CA SER A 6 -2.44 -12.91 -4.01
C SER A 6 -3.71 -12.98 -4.88
N PRO A 7 -4.92 -13.07 -4.29
CA PRO A 7 -6.18 -13.06 -5.06
C PRO A 7 -6.27 -11.89 -6.04
N ASN A 8 -5.87 -10.69 -5.62
CA ASN A 8 -5.88 -9.50 -6.47
C ASN A 8 -4.90 -9.62 -7.66
N THR A 9 -3.73 -10.25 -7.45
CA THR A 9 -2.77 -10.49 -8.54
C THR A 9 -3.32 -11.50 -9.53
N LYS A 10 -3.97 -12.57 -9.03
CA LYS A 10 -4.63 -13.57 -9.89
C LYS A 10 -5.70 -12.93 -10.76
N GLN A 11 -6.61 -12.16 -10.18
CA GLN A 11 -7.66 -11.45 -10.92
C GLN A 11 -7.08 -10.47 -11.96
N ALA A 12 -6.03 -9.72 -11.59
CA ALA A 12 -5.38 -8.81 -12.53
C ALA A 12 -4.73 -9.56 -13.70
N TYR A 13 -4.10 -10.71 -13.45
CA TYR A 13 -3.48 -11.53 -14.48
C TYR A 13 -4.52 -12.17 -15.40
N VAL A 14 -5.61 -12.71 -14.85
CA VAL A 14 -6.73 -13.25 -15.64
C VAL A 14 -7.24 -12.18 -16.59
N ARG A 15 -7.58 -11.02 -16.08
CA ARG A 15 -8.07 -9.90 -16.92
C ARG A 15 -7.06 -9.47 -17.98
N ASP A 16 -5.76 -9.46 -17.67
CA ASP A 16 -4.74 -9.10 -18.66
C ASP A 16 -4.63 -10.13 -19.79
N ILE A 17 -4.82 -11.42 -19.47
CA ILE A 17 -4.83 -12.51 -20.46
C ILE A 17 -6.07 -12.44 -21.31
N GLU A 18 -7.25 -12.20 -20.73
CA GLU A 18 -8.53 -12.01 -21.46
C GLU A 18 -8.41 -10.86 -22.46
N LEU A 19 -7.92 -9.70 -22.03
CA LEU A 19 -7.71 -8.54 -22.90
C LEU A 19 -6.70 -8.81 -24.03
N PHE A 20 -5.70 -9.64 -23.77
CA PHE A 20 -4.76 -10.08 -24.80
C PHE A 20 -5.44 -11.01 -25.81
N GLN A 21 -6.23 -11.97 -25.36
CA GLN A 21 -6.97 -12.89 -26.21
C GLN A 21 -7.96 -12.16 -27.13
N GLU A 22 -8.73 -11.21 -26.56
CA GLU A 22 -9.64 -10.35 -27.34
C GLU A 22 -8.91 -9.56 -28.44
N ASN A 23 -7.71 -9.05 -28.14
CA ASN A 23 -6.92 -8.28 -29.11
C ASN A 23 -6.25 -9.15 -30.17
N ALA A 24 -5.78 -10.34 -29.80
CA ALA A 24 -5.09 -11.24 -30.70
C ALA A 24 -6.02 -11.97 -31.67
N ASP A 25 -7.31 -12.11 -31.30
CA ASP A 25 -8.34 -12.84 -32.05
C ASP A 25 -7.88 -14.23 -32.54
N LYS A 26 -7.20 -14.98 -31.66
CA LYS A 26 -6.60 -16.28 -31.89
C LYS A 26 -6.75 -17.20 -30.69
N ASP A 27 -6.71 -18.51 -30.93
CA ASP A 27 -6.53 -19.47 -29.82
C ASP A 27 -5.19 -19.22 -29.11
N LEU A 28 -5.24 -19.12 -27.79
CA LEU A 28 -4.06 -18.90 -26.94
C LEU A 28 -2.95 -19.96 -27.15
N ARG A 29 -3.30 -21.17 -27.60
CA ARG A 29 -2.35 -22.24 -27.93
C ARG A 29 -1.58 -22.00 -29.24
N GLN A 30 -2.13 -21.16 -30.13
CA GLN A 30 -1.56 -20.85 -31.45
C GLN A 30 -0.78 -19.52 -31.47
N ILE A 31 -0.70 -18.85 -30.37
CA ILE A 31 0.00 -17.57 -30.21
C ILE A 31 1.50 -17.77 -30.47
N LYS A 32 2.04 -16.89 -31.29
CA LYS A 32 3.46 -16.79 -31.58
C LYS A 32 4.09 -15.60 -30.87
N ARG A 33 5.42 -15.61 -30.78
CA ARG A 33 6.16 -14.46 -30.24
C ARG A 33 5.83 -13.14 -30.92
N SER A 34 5.61 -13.14 -32.24
CA SER A 34 5.21 -11.96 -33.00
C SER A 34 3.89 -11.37 -32.54
N ASP A 35 2.91 -12.19 -32.17
CA ASP A 35 1.59 -11.73 -31.72
C ASP A 35 1.72 -10.98 -30.39
N ILE A 36 2.55 -11.49 -29.46
CA ILE A 36 2.82 -10.82 -28.18
C ILE A 36 3.55 -9.48 -28.39
N ILE A 37 4.53 -9.45 -29.29
CA ILE A 37 5.27 -8.21 -29.63
C ILE A 37 4.31 -7.19 -30.25
N SER A 38 3.45 -7.60 -31.18
CA SER A 38 2.45 -6.74 -31.78
C SER A 38 1.48 -6.18 -30.75
N TYR A 39 1.05 -6.99 -29.79
CA TYR A 39 0.22 -6.54 -28.68
C TYR A 39 0.93 -5.52 -27.78
N MET A 40 2.22 -5.73 -27.42
CA MET A 40 2.98 -4.75 -26.66
C MET A 40 3.10 -3.42 -27.42
N GLN A 41 3.30 -3.46 -28.74
CA GLN A 41 3.34 -2.26 -29.58
C GLN A 41 1.98 -1.57 -29.65
N TYR A 42 0.89 -2.33 -29.80
CA TYR A 42 -0.48 -1.81 -29.75
C TYR A 42 -0.74 -1.06 -28.44
N LEU A 43 -0.37 -1.63 -27.29
CA LEU A 43 -0.52 -0.98 -25.99
C LEU A 43 0.28 0.33 -25.90
N LYS A 44 1.50 0.32 -26.44
CA LYS A 44 2.34 1.53 -26.50
C LYS A 44 1.71 2.63 -27.35
N ASN A 45 1.19 2.28 -28.53
CA ASN A 45 0.51 3.20 -29.45
C ASN A 45 -0.80 3.76 -28.86
N LYS A 46 -1.49 2.97 -28.03
CA LYS A 46 -2.67 3.40 -27.27
C LYS A 46 -2.33 4.28 -26.04
N GLY A 47 -1.06 4.56 -25.78
CA GLY A 47 -0.64 5.43 -24.67
C GLY A 47 -0.66 4.78 -23.29
N TYR A 48 -0.67 3.45 -23.20
CA TYR A 48 -0.58 2.78 -21.89
C TYR A 48 0.75 3.07 -21.21
N ALA A 49 0.70 3.27 -19.89
CA ALA A 49 1.90 3.49 -19.08
C ALA A 49 2.89 2.31 -19.17
N PRO A 50 4.21 2.56 -19.24
CA PRO A 50 5.23 1.49 -19.31
C PRO A 50 5.11 0.45 -18.20
N THR A 51 4.70 0.85 -17.00
CA THR A 51 4.46 -0.05 -15.87
C THR A 51 3.27 -0.99 -16.11
N SER A 52 2.22 -0.52 -16.77
CA SER A 52 1.06 -1.33 -17.14
C SER A 52 1.42 -2.34 -18.23
N ILE A 53 2.21 -1.92 -19.23
CA ILE A 53 2.71 -2.80 -20.30
C ILE A 53 3.59 -3.90 -19.69
N ALA A 54 4.54 -3.53 -18.80
CA ALA A 54 5.40 -4.49 -18.12
C ALA A 54 4.62 -5.51 -17.27
N ARG A 55 3.54 -5.07 -16.58
CA ARG A 55 2.68 -5.97 -15.81
C ARG A 55 1.95 -6.96 -16.72
N ARG A 56 1.37 -6.49 -17.84
CA ARG A 56 0.69 -7.36 -18.81
C ARG A 56 1.64 -8.39 -19.42
N LEU A 57 2.86 -7.96 -19.75
CA LEU A 57 3.87 -8.91 -20.23
C LEU A 57 4.23 -9.94 -19.16
N ALA A 58 4.33 -9.54 -17.88
CA ALA A 58 4.58 -10.46 -16.77
C ALA A 58 3.43 -11.48 -16.62
N ALA A 59 2.17 -11.06 -16.79
CA ALA A 59 1.02 -11.96 -16.78
C ALA A 59 1.09 -12.98 -17.91
N LEU A 60 1.38 -12.54 -19.14
CA LEU A 60 1.57 -13.44 -20.31
C LEU A 60 2.74 -14.41 -20.11
N LYS A 61 3.88 -13.94 -19.60
CA LYS A 61 5.02 -14.81 -19.27
C LYS A 61 4.66 -15.89 -18.25
N SER A 62 3.92 -15.50 -17.19
CA SER A 62 3.47 -16.46 -16.18
C SER A 62 2.52 -17.50 -16.78
N PHE A 63 1.60 -17.08 -17.62
CA PHE A 63 0.63 -17.94 -18.29
C PHE A 63 1.29 -18.91 -19.26
N TYR A 64 2.12 -18.41 -20.19
CA TYR A 64 2.76 -19.27 -21.19
C TYR A 64 3.82 -20.20 -20.61
N ARG A 65 4.51 -19.80 -19.55
CA ARG A 65 5.37 -20.70 -18.78
C ARG A 65 4.59 -21.87 -18.21
N PHE A 66 3.42 -21.61 -17.64
CA PHE A 66 2.52 -22.63 -17.13
C PHE A 66 2.03 -23.54 -18.27
N MET A 67 1.53 -22.98 -19.37
CA MET A 67 1.04 -23.74 -20.53
C MET A 67 2.12 -24.68 -21.10
N ASN A 68 3.36 -24.23 -21.15
CA ASN A 68 4.48 -25.03 -21.62
C ASN A 68 4.87 -26.11 -20.59
N ALA A 69 4.91 -25.79 -19.30
CA ALA A 69 5.23 -26.75 -18.24
C ALA A 69 4.22 -27.90 -18.14
N GLU A 70 2.92 -27.60 -18.36
CA GLU A 70 1.85 -28.60 -18.38
C GLU A 70 1.68 -29.31 -19.74
N GLY A 71 2.55 -29.00 -20.74
CA GLY A 71 2.51 -29.64 -22.04
C GLY A 71 1.36 -29.20 -22.97
N TYR A 72 0.62 -28.14 -22.64
CA TYR A 72 -0.45 -27.60 -23.51
C TYR A 72 0.10 -26.95 -24.79
N ILE A 73 1.35 -26.52 -24.78
CA ILE A 73 2.07 -25.94 -25.92
C ILE A 73 3.52 -26.45 -25.93
N PRO A 74 4.12 -26.62 -27.12
CA PRO A 74 5.46 -27.20 -27.26
C PRO A 74 6.61 -26.25 -26.86
N PHE A 75 6.37 -24.92 -26.86
CA PHE A 75 7.34 -23.88 -26.47
C PHE A 75 6.65 -22.65 -25.93
N ASP A 76 7.34 -21.89 -25.06
CA ASP A 76 6.85 -20.65 -24.47
C ASP A 76 7.11 -19.46 -25.42
N PRO A 77 6.06 -18.86 -26.05
CA PRO A 77 6.23 -17.74 -26.98
C PRO A 77 6.65 -16.43 -26.28
N ALA A 78 6.52 -16.34 -24.95
CA ALA A 78 6.85 -15.16 -24.17
C ALA A 78 8.25 -15.17 -23.54
N GLN A 79 8.98 -16.32 -23.63
CA GLN A 79 10.21 -16.57 -22.88
C GLN A 79 11.28 -15.47 -23.06
N VAL A 80 11.55 -15.06 -24.30
CA VAL A 80 12.67 -14.16 -24.67
C VAL A 80 12.23 -12.68 -24.81
N ILE A 81 10.96 -12.37 -24.56
CA ILE A 81 10.48 -10.99 -24.69
C ILE A 81 10.87 -10.20 -23.44
N GLU A 82 11.65 -9.14 -23.57
CA GLU A 82 11.99 -8.25 -22.47
C GLU A 82 11.02 -7.10 -22.36
N ALA A 83 10.63 -6.77 -21.13
CA ALA A 83 9.96 -5.50 -20.86
C ALA A 83 10.99 -4.38 -21.05
N GLY A 84 10.71 -3.42 -21.94
CA GLY A 84 11.57 -2.27 -22.14
C GLY A 84 11.96 -1.63 -20.79
N THR A 85 13.21 -1.16 -20.69
CA THR A 85 13.80 -0.61 -19.48
C THR A 85 12.92 0.49 -18.88
N LYS A 86 12.51 0.32 -17.62
CA LYS A 86 11.91 1.38 -16.82
C LYS A 86 12.96 2.47 -16.65
N GLY A 87 12.70 3.68 -17.15
CA GLY A 87 13.48 4.83 -16.71
C GLY A 87 13.43 4.87 -15.18
N THR A 88 14.58 4.96 -14.53
CA THR A 88 14.71 5.13 -13.08
C THR A 88 14.08 6.46 -12.68
N ARG A 89 12.81 6.44 -12.29
CA ARG A 89 12.24 7.58 -11.59
C ARG A 89 12.88 7.63 -10.21
N LEU A 90 13.61 8.68 -9.92
CA LEU A 90 14.07 8.95 -8.56
C LEU A 90 12.89 8.91 -7.60
N PRO A 91 13.02 8.21 -6.46
CA PRO A 91 11.96 8.13 -5.46
C PRO A 91 11.57 9.54 -5.04
N ARG A 92 10.29 9.87 -5.16
CA ARG A 92 9.77 11.18 -4.71
C ARG A 92 9.47 11.08 -3.23
N VAL A 93 10.36 11.62 -2.39
CA VAL A 93 10.18 11.71 -0.93
C VAL A 93 9.67 13.11 -0.60
N LEU A 94 8.76 13.23 0.36
CA LEU A 94 8.42 14.50 0.97
C LEU A 94 9.48 14.85 2.02
N ASN A 95 9.91 16.09 2.06
CA ASN A 95 10.71 16.59 3.17
C ASN A 95 9.83 16.84 4.41
N LEU A 96 10.45 17.07 5.57
CA LEU A 96 9.73 17.28 6.84
C LEU A 96 8.72 18.43 6.76
N ASN A 97 9.09 19.56 6.15
CA ASN A 97 8.18 20.70 5.99
C ASN A 97 6.96 20.36 5.11
N GLU A 98 7.16 19.60 4.02
CA GLU A 98 6.06 19.15 3.16
C GLU A 98 5.13 18.18 3.92
N VAL A 99 5.69 17.29 4.73
CA VAL A 99 4.89 16.39 5.60
C VAL A 99 4.10 17.20 6.60
N GLU A 100 4.72 18.13 7.31
CA GLU A 100 4.04 18.98 8.31
C GLU A 100 2.91 19.80 7.68
N LYS A 101 3.15 20.41 6.52
CA LYS A 101 2.10 21.11 5.77
C LYS A 101 0.96 20.21 5.39
N LEU A 102 1.25 19.02 4.86
CA LEU A 102 0.21 18.05 4.50
C LEU A 102 -0.62 17.63 5.71
N LEU A 103 0.06 17.31 6.80
CA LEU A 103 -0.58 16.93 8.06
C LEU A 103 -1.40 18.08 8.65
N ALA A 104 -1.00 19.32 8.55
CA ALA A 104 -1.71 20.48 9.10
C ALA A 104 -2.90 20.95 8.25
N THR A 105 -3.04 20.48 7.02
CA THR A 105 -4.05 20.99 6.07
C THR A 105 -5.50 20.59 6.41
N PRO A 106 -5.81 19.37 6.94
CA PRO A 106 -7.19 19.04 7.30
C PRO A 106 -7.73 19.95 8.40
N ASP A 107 -8.94 20.45 8.22
CA ASP A 107 -9.64 21.27 9.22
C ASP A 107 -10.18 20.40 10.36
N THR A 108 -9.50 20.43 11.50
CA THR A 108 -9.84 19.62 12.67
C THR A 108 -11.07 20.10 13.43
N ALA A 109 -11.68 21.21 13.04
CA ALA A 109 -12.96 21.65 13.59
C ALA A 109 -14.14 20.81 13.03
N THR A 110 -13.94 20.14 11.90
CA THR A 110 -14.93 19.23 11.29
C THR A 110 -14.62 17.77 11.62
N ASP A 111 -15.65 16.95 11.78
CA ASP A 111 -15.50 15.52 12.06
C ASP A 111 -14.74 14.81 10.92
N GLU A 112 -15.01 15.17 9.67
CA GLU A 112 -14.29 14.63 8.50
C GLU A 112 -12.83 15.04 8.48
N GLY A 113 -12.55 16.31 8.71
CA GLY A 113 -11.18 16.80 8.72
C GLY A 113 -10.38 16.25 9.89
N TYR A 114 -11.01 16.07 11.07
CA TYR A 114 -10.36 15.39 12.20
C TYR A 114 -10.01 13.93 11.89
N ARG A 115 -10.96 13.18 11.30
CA ARG A 115 -10.72 11.82 10.80
C ARG A 115 -9.54 11.80 9.83
N ASP A 116 -9.57 12.67 8.81
CA ASP A 116 -8.58 12.70 7.74
C ASP A 116 -7.19 13.06 8.30
N ARG A 117 -7.13 14.00 9.23
CA ARG A 117 -5.89 14.32 9.96
C ARG A 117 -5.37 13.10 10.71
N THR A 118 -6.22 12.40 11.45
CA THR A 118 -5.87 11.21 12.22
C THR A 118 -5.33 10.10 11.29
N MET A 119 -5.96 9.92 10.11
CA MET A 119 -5.48 8.96 9.11
C MET A 119 -4.09 9.31 8.59
N LEU A 120 -3.85 10.57 8.26
CA LEU A 120 -2.55 11.05 7.79
C LEU A 120 -1.46 10.90 8.87
N GLU A 121 -1.77 11.27 10.11
CA GLU A 121 -0.87 11.09 11.26
C GLU A 121 -0.52 9.61 11.47
N LEU A 122 -1.52 8.73 11.47
CA LEU A 122 -1.30 7.29 11.63
C LEU A 122 -0.45 6.71 10.47
N LEU A 123 -0.75 7.10 9.23
CA LEU A 123 0.00 6.61 8.07
C LEU A 123 1.47 7.05 8.12
N TYR A 124 1.72 8.30 8.47
CA TYR A 124 3.08 8.80 8.60
C TYR A 124 3.80 8.24 9.84
N ALA A 125 3.11 8.07 10.97
CA ALA A 125 3.69 7.50 12.18
C ALA A 125 4.08 6.02 12.02
N THR A 126 3.40 5.26 11.17
CA THR A 126 3.56 3.81 11.09
C THR A 126 4.19 3.31 9.80
N GLY A 127 4.13 4.13 8.75
CA GLY A 127 4.51 3.69 7.41
C GLY A 127 3.73 2.49 6.89
N MET A 128 2.57 2.14 7.46
CA MET A 128 1.77 1.00 7.04
C MET A 128 1.23 1.15 5.61
N ARG A 129 0.80 0.05 4.99
CA ARG A 129 0.14 0.12 3.68
C ARG A 129 -1.27 0.67 3.85
N VAL A 130 -1.76 1.41 2.85
CA VAL A 130 -3.16 1.93 2.88
C VAL A 130 -4.17 0.82 3.08
N SER A 131 -3.97 -0.33 2.43
CA SER A 131 -4.88 -1.47 2.62
C SER A 131 -4.88 -2.01 4.05
N GLU A 132 -3.77 -1.92 4.75
CA GLU A 132 -3.68 -2.28 6.16
C GLU A 132 -4.43 -1.24 7.01
N MET A 133 -4.23 0.05 6.74
CA MET A 133 -4.84 1.14 7.50
C MET A 133 -6.37 1.20 7.36
N VAL A 134 -6.91 1.09 6.15
CA VAL A 134 -8.36 1.17 5.95
C VAL A 134 -9.11 -0.07 6.48
N ASN A 135 -8.40 -1.20 6.63
CA ASN A 135 -8.95 -2.42 7.22
C ASN A 135 -8.65 -2.57 8.71
N LEU A 136 -8.05 -1.56 9.36
CA LEU A 136 -7.87 -1.59 10.82
C LEU A 136 -9.22 -1.56 11.53
N ASN A 137 -9.31 -2.40 12.56
CA ASN A 137 -10.38 -2.34 13.54
C ASN A 137 -9.93 -1.55 14.78
N VAL A 138 -10.86 -1.04 15.55
CA VAL A 138 -10.55 -0.37 16.83
C VAL A 138 -9.77 -1.31 17.76
N SER A 139 -10.08 -2.60 17.76
CA SER A 139 -9.40 -3.63 18.57
C SER A 139 -7.93 -3.87 18.18
N ASN A 140 -7.47 -3.39 17.03
CA ASN A 140 -6.07 -3.50 16.62
C ASN A 140 -5.16 -2.46 17.27
N LEU A 141 -5.74 -1.52 18.03
CA LEU A 141 -5.01 -0.45 18.69
C LEU A 141 -4.88 -0.73 20.20
N ASN A 142 -3.70 -0.48 20.72
CA ASN A 142 -3.48 -0.38 22.16
C ASN A 142 -2.87 1.00 22.45
N LEU A 143 -3.73 1.96 22.77
CA LEU A 143 -3.31 3.35 23.02
C LEU A 143 -2.51 3.49 24.33
N ASN A 144 -2.81 2.68 25.34
CA ASN A 144 -2.07 2.67 26.61
C ASN A 144 -0.62 2.22 26.42
N MET A 145 -0.43 1.14 25.64
CA MET A 145 0.89 0.60 25.30
C MET A 145 1.49 1.27 24.06
N LYS A 146 0.75 2.19 23.42
CA LYS A 146 1.15 2.99 22.25
C LYS A 146 1.65 2.14 21.07
N TYR A 147 0.83 1.20 20.64
CA TYR A 147 1.11 0.41 19.43
C TYR A 147 -0.16 0.09 18.64
N VAL A 148 0.04 -0.28 17.39
CA VAL A 148 -0.98 -0.83 16.49
C VAL A 148 -0.52 -2.18 15.94
N ILE A 149 -1.46 -3.12 15.78
CA ILE A 149 -1.22 -4.41 15.13
C ILE A 149 -1.67 -4.27 13.67
N ALA A 150 -0.72 -4.39 12.75
CA ALA A 150 -0.99 -4.36 11.31
C ALA A 150 -0.93 -5.77 10.72
N PHE A 151 -1.88 -6.08 9.80
CA PHE A 151 -1.97 -7.36 9.13
C PHE A 151 -1.41 -7.25 7.71
N GLY A 152 -0.31 -7.95 7.45
CA GLY A 152 0.35 -7.99 6.15
C GLY A 152 -0.17 -9.10 5.22
N LYS A 153 0.54 -9.33 4.11
CA LYS A 153 0.24 -10.42 3.16
C LYS A 153 0.33 -11.78 3.87
N GLY A 154 -0.70 -12.62 3.69
CA GLY A 154 -0.76 -13.94 4.32
C GLY A 154 -1.11 -13.90 5.81
N SER A 155 -1.85 -12.87 6.25
CA SER A 155 -2.29 -12.68 7.64
C SER A 155 -1.15 -12.60 8.66
N LYS A 156 0.07 -12.28 8.21
CA LYS A 156 1.20 -12.04 9.12
C LYS A 156 0.98 -10.74 9.88
N GLU A 157 0.98 -10.83 11.19
CA GLU A 157 0.85 -9.69 12.09
C GLU A 157 2.20 -9.04 12.36
N ARG A 158 2.19 -7.71 12.54
CA ARG A 158 3.32 -6.99 13.09
C ARG A 158 2.86 -5.87 14.01
N ILE A 159 3.59 -5.67 15.09
CA ILE A 159 3.38 -4.57 16.03
C ILE A 159 4.19 -3.37 15.56
N ILE A 160 3.53 -2.21 15.48
CA ILE A 160 4.18 -0.94 15.10
C ILE A 160 3.99 0.04 16.25
N PRO A 161 5.06 0.62 16.81
CA PRO A 161 4.98 1.65 17.82
C PRO A 161 4.24 2.89 17.31
N LEU A 162 3.57 3.61 18.21
CA LEU A 162 2.89 4.88 17.94
C LEU A 162 3.57 5.99 18.74
N GLY A 163 3.83 7.11 18.08
CA GLY A 163 4.27 8.35 18.73
C GLY A 163 3.12 9.03 19.49
N LYS A 164 3.47 9.92 20.40
CA LYS A 164 2.52 10.64 21.25
C LYS A 164 1.46 11.40 20.44
N THR A 165 1.88 12.03 19.36
CA THR A 165 0.98 12.80 18.47
C THR A 165 -0.08 11.89 17.85
N ALA A 166 0.32 10.74 17.26
CA ALA A 166 -0.62 9.80 16.66
C ALA A 166 -1.58 9.22 17.71
N VAL A 167 -1.10 8.91 18.91
CA VAL A 167 -1.92 8.42 20.02
C VAL A 167 -2.98 9.46 20.41
N SER A 168 -2.61 10.74 20.56
CA SER A 168 -3.56 11.81 20.91
C SER A 168 -4.66 11.98 19.87
N PHE A 169 -4.30 11.99 18.56
CA PHE A 169 -5.30 12.07 17.50
C PHE A 169 -6.22 10.84 17.46
N LEU A 170 -5.66 9.65 17.64
CA LEU A 170 -6.43 8.41 17.67
C LEU A 170 -7.39 8.36 18.87
N ASP A 171 -6.94 8.75 20.05
CA ASP A 171 -7.76 8.76 21.26
C ASP A 171 -8.98 9.68 21.10
N THR A 172 -8.76 10.92 20.67
CA THR A 172 -9.88 11.86 20.41
C THR A 172 -10.77 11.36 19.28
N TYR A 173 -10.19 10.83 18.20
CA TYR A 173 -10.98 10.29 17.08
C TYR A 173 -11.89 9.16 17.54
N ILE A 174 -11.37 8.19 18.29
CA ILE A 174 -12.13 7.00 18.72
C ILE A 174 -13.22 7.37 19.71
N ASN A 175 -12.92 8.26 20.66
CA ASN A 175 -13.83 8.55 21.78
C ASN A 175 -14.81 9.68 21.47
N VAL A 176 -14.50 10.58 20.54
CA VAL A 176 -15.33 11.77 20.28
C VAL A 176 -15.89 11.80 18.86
N VAL A 177 -15.02 11.65 17.85
CA VAL A 177 -15.41 11.88 16.45
C VAL A 177 -16.08 10.65 15.83
N ARG A 178 -15.47 9.47 16.00
CA ARG A 178 -15.97 8.21 15.44
C ARG A 178 -17.40 7.87 15.89
N PRO A 179 -17.79 8.04 17.18
CA PRO A 179 -19.16 7.79 17.61
C PRO A 179 -20.22 8.63 16.89
N ARG A 180 -19.89 9.86 16.49
CA ARG A 180 -20.81 10.72 15.72
C ARG A 180 -21.03 10.20 14.28
N ALA A 181 -20.01 9.55 13.70
CA ALA A 181 -20.11 8.95 12.37
C ALA A 181 -20.82 7.60 12.38
N LEU A 182 -20.96 6.94 13.53
CA LEU A 182 -21.72 5.70 13.68
C LEU A 182 -23.21 6.02 13.63
N HIS A 183 -23.91 5.52 12.61
CA HIS A 183 -25.37 5.57 12.58
C HIS A 183 -25.96 4.50 13.50
N ALA A 184 -27.12 4.78 14.11
CA ALA A 184 -27.79 3.89 15.06
C ALA A 184 -27.97 2.44 14.55
N ASN A 185 -28.11 2.26 13.24
CA ASN A 185 -28.30 0.96 12.61
C ASN A 185 -26.97 0.23 12.28
N ASN A 186 -25.82 0.78 12.63
CA ASN A 186 -24.50 0.23 12.28
C ASN A 186 -23.56 0.13 13.48
N SER A 187 -24.11 -0.13 14.66
CA SER A 187 -23.37 -0.27 15.93
C SER A 187 -22.30 -1.36 15.92
N GLU A 188 -22.40 -2.33 15.00
CA GLU A 188 -21.44 -3.45 14.84
C GLU A 188 -20.25 -3.11 13.93
N GLU A 189 -20.19 -1.90 13.37
CA GLU A 189 -19.10 -1.50 12.49
C GLU A 189 -17.77 -1.46 13.26
N ARG A 190 -16.84 -2.32 12.86
CA ARG A 190 -15.55 -2.54 13.57
C ARG A 190 -14.41 -1.72 12.99
N HIS A 191 -14.53 -1.25 11.74
CA HIS A 191 -13.46 -0.47 11.12
C HIS A 191 -13.14 0.77 11.95
N LEU A 192 -11.83 1.05 12.07
CA LEU A 192 -11.35 2.23 12.78
C LEU A 192 -11.84 3.51 12.09
N PHE A 193 -11.59 3.64 10.79
CA PHE A 193 -11.93 4.86 10.04
C PHE A 193 -13.22 4.69 9.24
N LEU A 194 -14.16 5.58 9.49
CA LEU A 194 -15.48 5.53 8.90
C LEU A 194 -15.68 6.62 7.83
N SER A 195 -16.45 6.28 6.81
CA SER A 195 -17.01 7.25 5.86
C SER A 195 -18.17 8.02 6.50
N VAL A 196 -18.66 9.05 5.81
CA VAL A 196 -19.88 9.79 6.21
C VAL A 196 -21.14 8.93 6.31
N TYR A 197 -21.10 7.73 5.71
CA TYR A 197 -22.21 6.77 5.76
C TYR A 197 -22.07 5.76 6.92
N GLY A 198 -21.14 5.97 7.85
CA GLY A 198 -20.89 5.07 8.98
C GLY A 198 -20.30 3.71 8.59
N LYS A 199 -19.73 3.55 7.39
CA LYS A 199 -19.09 2.33 6.90
C LYS A 199 -17.58 2.53 6.77
N GLY A 200 -16.82 1.44 6.82
CA GLY A 200 -15.37 1.48 6.61
C GLY A 200 -14.97 2.27 5.37
N LEU A 201 -13.89 3.04 5.47
CA LEU A 201 -13.39 3.90 4.40
C LEU A 201 -12.61 3.10 3.36
N THR A 202 -12.85 3.34 2.06
CA THR A 202 -12.16 2.61 0.99
C THR A 202 -10.77 3.17 0.70
N ARG A 203 -9.87 2.31 0.17
CA ARG A 203 -8.54 2.74 -0.31
C ARG A 203 -8.63 3.86 -1.34
N GLN A 204 -9.62 3.79 -2.22
CA GLN A 204 -9.84 4.78 -3.29
C GLN A 204 -10.19 6.16 -2.72
N ARG A 205 -11.09 6.18 -1.71
CA ARG A 205 -11.45 7.42 -1.03
C ARG A 205 -10.25 8.03 -0.31
N PHE A 206 -9.47 7.23 0.42
CA PHE A 206 -8.29 7.74 1.10
C PHE A 206 -7.22 8.26 0.12
N TRP A 207 -7.05 7.62 -1.03
CA TRP A 207 -6.14 8.10 -2.07
C TRP A 207 -6.58 9.48 -2.62
N GLN A 208 -7.89 9.68 -2.78
CA GLN A 208 -8.45 10.98 -3.16
C GLN A 208 -8.18 12.04 -2.07
N ILE A 209 -8.43 11.70 -0.81
CA ILE A 209 -8.16 12.56 0.35
C ILE A 209 -6.71 13.07 0.35
N ILE A 210 -5.73 12.17 0.18
CA ILE A 210 -4.32 12.56 0.12
C ILE A 210 -4.03 13.54 -1.02
N LYS A 211 -4.60 13.30 -2.20
CA LYS A 211 -4.43 14.20 -3.35
C LYS A 211 -5.01 15.58 -3.08
N ASP A 212 -6.22 15.63 -2.59
CA ASP A 212 -6.93 16.88 -2.32
C ASP A 212 -6.18 17.72 -1.29
N TYR A 213 -5.72 17.11 -0.18
CA TYR A 213 -4.92 17.80 0.83
C TYR A 213 -3.52 18.16 0.32
N GLY A 214 -2.92 17.35 -0.52
CA GLY A 214 -1.65 17.69 -1.15
C GLY A 214 -1.74 18.92 -2.05
N GLN A 215 -2.80 19.02 -2.82
CA GLN A 215 -3.09 20.20 -3.64
C GLN A 215 -3.33 21.44 -2.79
N LYS A 216 -4.16 21.33 -1.74
CA LYS A 216 -4.43 22.41 -0.78
C LYS A 216 -3.18 22.86 -0.03
N ALA A 217 -2.28 21.94 0.31
CA ALA A 217 -1.00 22.23 0.95
C ALA A 217 0.05 22.86 -0.01
N GLY A 218 -0.26 23.03 -1.29
CA GLY A 218 0.65 23.56 -2.29
C GLY A 218 1.82 22.63 -2.63
N ILE A 219 1.68 21.32 -2.39
CA ILE A 219 2.72 20.33 -2.68
C ILE A 219 2.68 19.99 -4.18
N ARG A 220 3.74 20.38 -4.90
CA ARG A 220 3.85 20.18 -6.36
C ARG A 220 4.12 18.73 -6.77
N LYS A 221 4.55 17.88 -5.83
CA LYS A 221 4.83 16.46 -6.08
C LYS A 221 3.51 15.70 -6.22
N GLU A 222 3.45 14.75 -7.15
CA GLU A 222 2.30 13.84 -7.24
C GLU A 222 2.22 13.00 -5.97
N LEU A 223 1.21 13.25 -5.13
CA LEU A 223 1.06 12.56 -3.86
C LEU A 223 0.33 11.23 -4.02
N SER A 224 0.84 10.26 -3.29
CA SER A 224 0.18 8.97 -3.09
C SER A 224 0.52 8.44 -1.69
N PRO A 225 -0.28 7.51 -1.16
CA PRO A 225 0.03 6.89 0.12
C PRO A 225 1.42 6.21 0.17
N HIS A 226 1.89 5.70 -0.97
CA HIS A 226 3.23 5.12 -1.07
C HIS A 226 4.34 6.15 -0.84
N ILE A 227 4.12 7.39 -1.24
CA ILE A 227 5.09 8.48 -1.01
C ILE A 227 5.19 8.78 0.49
N LEU A 228 4.07 8.86 1.25
CA LEU A 228 4.11 9.05 2.70
C LEU A 228 4.83 7.90 3.40
N ARG A 229 4.53 6.66 3.01
CA ARG A 229 5.23 5.48 3.55
C ARG A 229 6.73 5.52 3.22
N HIS A 230 7.10 5.96 2.01
CA HIS A 230 8.50 6.09 1.60
C HIS A 230 9.19 7.21 2.37
N SER A 231 8.51 8.34 2.58
CA SER A 231 9.01 9.44 3.41
C SER A 231 9.23 9.01 4.86
N PHE A 232 8.31 8.24 5.45
CA PHE A 232 8.51 7.63 6.76
C PHE A 232 9.81 6.81 6.81
N ALA A 233 10.02 5.90 5.85
CA ALA A 233 11.21 5.07 5.80
C ALA A 233 12.49 5.89 5.67
N THR A 234 12.49 6.86 4.77
CA THR A 234 13.65 7.74 4.52
C THR A 234 13.98 8.58 5.75
N HIS A 235 12.97 9.21 6.37
CA HIS A 235 13.21 10.04 7.56
C HIS A 235 13.74 9.24 8.75
N LEU A 236 13.29 7.99 8.94
CA LEU A 236 13.86 7.12 9.97
C LEU A 236 15.34 6.81 9.69
N LEU A 237 15.69 6.49 8.43
CA LEU A 237 17.08 6.22 8.04
C LEU A 237 17.95 7.46 8.18
N ASP A 238 17.48 8.63 7.74
CA ASP A 238 18.18 9.90 7.84
C ASP A 238 18.45 10.28 9.32
N ASN A 239 17.55 9.90 10.22
CA ASN A 239 17.68 10.10 11.66
C ASN A 239 18.43 8.95 12.37
N GLY A 240 19.08 8.06 11.63
CA GLY A 240 20.00 7.05 12.17
C GLY A 240 19.36 5.72 12.57
N ALA A 241 18.12 5.42 12.15
CA ALA A 241 17.59 4.06 12.27
C ALA A 241 18.33 3.10 11.33
N ASP A 242 18.59 1.88 11.77
CA ASP A 242 19.18 0.86 10.93
C ASP A 242 18.16 0.32 9.91
N LEU A 243 18.65 -0.06 8.72
CA LEU A 243 17.80 -0.53 7.61
C LEU A 243 16.93 -1.73 7.97
N ARG A 244 17.47 -2.66 8.78
CA ARG A 244 16.76 -3.87 9.18
C ARG A 244 15.54 -3.53 10.05
N SER A 245 15.70 -2.62 11.01
CA SER A 245 14.60 -2.15 11.86
C SER A 245 13.51 -1.44 11.06
N VAL A 246 13.91 -0.62 10.06
CA VAL A 246 12.94 0.03 9.15
C VAL A 246 12.20 -1.02 8.31
N GLN A 247 12.88 -2.04 7.81
CA GLN A 247 12.25 -3.15 7.08
C GLN A 247 11.29 -3.96 7.96
N GLU A 248 11.62 -4.20 9.22
CA GLU A 248 10.76 -4.87 10.20
C GLU A 248 9.48 -4.04 10.45
N LEU A 249 9.60 -2.74 10.72
CA LEU A 249 8.46 -1.82 10.87
C LEU A 249 7.55 -1.80 9.63
N LEU A 250 8.14 -1.83 8.46
CA LEU A 250 7.41 -1.82 7.19
C LEU A 250 6.79 -3.18 6.82
N GLY A 251 7.23 -4.29 7.40
CA GLY A 251 6.76 -5.64 7.10
C GLY A 251 7.14 -6.08 5.69
N HIS A 252 8.44 -6.03 5.36
CA HIS A 252 9.01 -6.60 4.15
C HIS A 252 9.13 -8.11 4.31
N SER A 253 8.50 -8.88 3.39
CA SER A 253 8.29 -10.33 3.49
C SER A 253 9.52 -11.21 3.27
N ASP A 254 10.63 -10.65 2.81
CA ASP A 254 11.84 -11.43 2.49
C ASP A 254 12.71 -11.75 3.70
N ILE A 255 12.39 -11.18 4.86
CA ILE A 255 13.00 -11.61 6.10
C ILE A 255 12.09 -12.68 6.68
N SER A 256 12.38 -13.94 6.32
CA SER A 256 11.72 -15.13 6.85
C SER A 256 12.05 -15.25 8.34
N THR A 257 11.29 -14.58 9.16
CA THR A 257 11.27 -14.89 10.59
C THR A 257 9.82 -14.79 11.06
N THR A 258 9.20 -15.94 11.16
CA THR A 258 8.21 -16.22 12.19
C THR A 258 8.98 -16.17 13.53
N GLN A 259 9.69 -15.08 13.80
CA GLN A 259 10.20 -14.83 15.13
C GLN A 259 8.98 -14.38 15.94
N ILE A 260 8.62 -15.23 16.88
CA ILE A 260 7.79 -14.91 18.03
C ILE A 260 8.18 -13.50 18.45
N TYR A 261 7.25 -12.52 18.28
CA TYR A 261 7.44 -11.15 18.75
C TYR A 261 7.59 -11.20 20.28
N THR A 262 8.83 -11.37 20.72
CA THR A 262 9.14 -11.37 22.15
C THR A 262 9.07 -9.93 22.67
N HIS A 263 8.79 -9.77 23.95
CA HIS A 263 8.83 -8.47 24.63
C HIS A 263 10.13 -7.69 24.38
N LEU A 264 11.24 -8.38 24.12
CA LEU A 264 12.55 -7.80 23.81
C LEU A 264 12.60 -7.15 22.43
N THR A 265 12.03 -7.79 21.39
CA THR A 265 11.99 -7.23 20.04
C THR A 265 11.14 -5.96 20.01
N ASN A 266 10.01 -5.93 20.71
CA ASN A 266 9.15 -4.75 20.80
C ASN A 266 9.84 -3.58 21.52
N LYS A 267 10.59 -3.83 22.59
CA LYS A 267 11.37 -2.79 23.28
C LYS A 267 12.45 -2.19 22.38
N ARG A 268 13.16 -3.02 21.63
CA ARG A 268 14.19 -2.55 20.68
C ARG A 268 13.59 -1.67 19.59
N LEU A 269 12.53 -2.14 18.92
CA LEU A 269 11.85 -1.37 17.87
C LEU A 269 11.28 -0.06 18.41
N ARG A 270 10.75 -0.09 19.64
CA ARG A 270 10.27 1.11 20.32
C ARG A 270 11.38 2.13 20.54
N LEU A 271 12.52 1.73 21.06
CA LEU A 271 13.67 2.61 21.29
C LEU A 271 14.18 3.24 19.98
N ILE A 272 14.28 2.45 18.92
CA ILE A 272 14.70 2.94 17.61
C ILE A 272 13.67 3.94 17.06
N TYR A 273 12.39 3.62 17.17
CA TYR A 273 11.31 4.50 16.76
C TYR A 273 11.35 5.83 17.53
N ASP A 274 11.41 5.78 18.85
CA ASP A 274 11.42 6.98 19.70
C ASP A 274 12.64 7.88 19.45
N LYS A 275 13.77 7.30 19.04
CA LYS A 275 14.97 8.06 18.70
C LYS A 275 14.94 8.66 17.29
N ALA A 276 14.38 7.94 16.33
CA ALA A 276 14.52 8.26 14.92
C ALA A 276 13.27 8.87 14.26
N HIS A 277 12.07 8.64 14.83
CA HIS A 277 10.86 9.16 14.22
C HIS A 277 10.62 10.65 14.60
N PRO A 278 10.42 11.55 13.61
CA PRO A 278 10.28 13.00 13.88
C PRO A 278 9.10 13.38 14.78
N ARG A 279 8.11 12.50 14.92
CA ARG A 279 6.87 12.71 15.70
C ARG A 279 6.65 11.60 16.74
N ALA A 280 7.70 11.07 17.32
CA ALA A 280 7.66 10.02 18.35
C ALA A 280 6.95 10.46 19.66
#